data_92725eb39a490d1b9fb95019eb034a35
#
_entry.id   92725eb39a490d1b9fb95019eb034a35
#
_cell.length_a   1.000
_cell.length_b   1.000
_cell.length_c   1.000
_cell.angle_alpha   90.00
_cell.angle_beta   90.00
_cell.angle_gamma   90.00
#
_symmetry.space_group_name_H-M   'P 1'
#
loop_
_entity.id
_entity.type
_entity.pdbx_description
1 polymer ?
#
loop_
_entity_poly.entity_id
_entity_poly.type
_entity_poly.pdbx_seq_one_letter_code
_entity_poly.pdbx_strand_id
1 'polypeptide(L)'
;MKCNPDLYFNCATVNKYLENYDKALNGYEAACKIDPGLKESGEVQKMVGLLDKLDSLLKGHTKAKRLASLVSSLVAVESIPSYKKATVDLLFEGLNKATAISGKVLFYVKHENASPLYYLACDSNQMCFVLSIYGIQDNVIREEDQVTLLEPWYKSVNFYWKGKHYLFKSVRVDFKEQVVVNGKALSAKQAISTSFYAQHKPT
;
A
#
# COMPACT_ATOMS: atom_id res chain seq x y z
N MET A 1 -28.68 21.44 9.25
CA MET A 1 -28.49 20.11 8.68
C MET A 1 -27.78 19.24 9.71
N LYS A 2 -28.35 18.08 10.10
CA LYS A 2 -27.65 17.13 10.97
C LYS A 2 -26.46 16.57 10.14
N CYS A 3 -25.25 16.74 10.64
CA CYS A 3 -24.07 16.11 10.01
C CYS A 3 -24.22 14.59 10.14
N ASN A 4 -24.15 13.87 9.01
CA ASN A 4 -24.25 12.42 8.99
C ASN A 4 -22.86 11.79 9.26
N PRO A 5 -22.65 11.09 10.40
CA PRO A 5 -21.36 10.48 10.74
C PRO A 5 -20.92 9.42 9.73
N ASP A 6 -21.86 8.66 9.15
CA ASP A 6 -21.55 7.63 8.16
C ASP A 6 -20.95 8.21 6.89
N LEU A 7 -21.38 9.42 6.50
CA LEU A 7 -20.82 10.09 5.33
C LEU A 7 -19.33 10.43 5.57
N TYR A 8 -19.00 10.97 6.74
CA TYR A 8 -17.60 11.25 7.10
C TYR A 8 -16.77 9.97 7.17
N PHE A 9 -17.32 8.91 7.75
CA PHE A 9 -16.65 7.61 7.85
C PHE A 9 -16.39 7.01 6.47
N ASN A 10 -17.39 6.99 5.58
CA ASN A 10 -17.26 6.46 4.23
C ASN A 10 -16.29 7.28 3.38
N CYS A 11 -16.34 8.62 3.46
CA CYS A 11 -15.36 9.48 2.80
C CYS A 11 -13.95 9.23 3.33
N ALA A 12 -13.77 9.00 4.63
CA ALA A 12 -12.49 8.66 5.22
C ALA A 12 -11.97 7.32 4.69
N THR A 13 -12.84 6.32 4.56
CA THR A 13 -12.50 5.00 4.00
C THR A 13 -12.03 5.11 2.56
N VAL A 14 -12.71 5.91 1.72
CA VAL A 14 -12.26 6.19 0.35
C VAL A 14 -10.91 6.91 0.35
N ASN A 15 -10.71 7.91 1.21
CA ASN A 15 -9.43 8.61 1.32
C ASN A 15 -8.30 7.68 1.79
N LYS A 16 -8.58 6.73 2.70
CA LYS A 16 -7.63 5.69 3.12
C LYS A 16 -7.21 4.82 1.93
N TYR A 17 -8.14 4.37 1.11
CA TYR A 17 -7.86 3.62 -0.13
C TYR A 17 -7.01 4.45 -1.11
N LEU A 18 -7.31 5.73 -1.27
CA LEU A 18 -6.55 6.66 -2.11
C LEU A 18 -5.23 7.12 -1.48
N GLU A 19 -4.89 6.59 -0.31
CA GLU A 19 -3.68 6.94 0.46
C GLU A 19 -3.59 8.44 0.82
N ASN A 20 -4.73 9.13 0.88
CA ASN A 20 -4.88 10.46 1.43
C ASN A 20 -5.01 10.36 2.96
N TYR A 21 -3.96 9.93 3.64
CA TYR A 21 -4.02 9.53 5.04
C TYR A 21 -4.41 10.69 5.99
N ASP A 22 -3.98 11.90 5.70
CA ASP A 22 -4.38 13.11 6.43
C ASP A 22 -5.90 13.33 6.39
N LYS A 23 -6.50 13.24 5.21
CA LYS A 23 -7.95 13.38 5.01
C LYS A 23 -8.72 12.22 5.62
N ALA A 24 -8.17 11.01 5.52
CA ALA A 24 -8.78 9.83 6.12
C ALA A 24 -8.82 9.93 7.65
N LEU A 25 -7.70 10.27 8.30
CA LEU A 25 -7.61 10.44 9.75
C LEU A 25 -8.56 11.54 10.26
N ASN A 26 -8.58 12.70 9.59
CA ASN A 26 -9.48 13.81 9.92
C ASN A 26 -10.96 13.40 9.77
N GLY A 27 -11.28 12.64 8.71
CA GLY A 27 -12.64 12.17 8.46
C GLY A 27 -13.12 11.16 9.51
N TYR A 28 -12.29 10.21 9.90
CA TYR A 28 -12.60 9.26 10.98
C TYR A 28 -12.75 9.97 12.33
N GLU A 29 -11.87 10.93 12.67
CA GLU A 29 -12.04 11.72 13.89
C GLU A 29 -13.33 12.57 13.87
N ALA A 30 -13.69 13.14 12.73
CA ALA A 30 -14.94 13.90 12.60
C ALA A 30 -16.16 13.00 12.78
N ALA A 31 -16.16 11.80 12.17
CA ALA A 31 -17.24 10.83 12.36
C ALA A 31 -17.38 10.43 13.84
N CYS A 32 -16.28 10.12 14.52
CA CYS A 32 -16.27 9.75 15.94
C CYS A 32 -16.69 10.89 16.90
N LYS A 33 -16.52 12.15 16.50
CA LYS A 33 -17.02 13.30 17.27
C LYS A 33 -18.54 13.44 17.19
N ILE A 34 -19.13 13.07 16.05
CA ILE A 34 -20.59 13.14 15.82
C ILE A 34 -21.26 11.91 16.44
N ASP A 35 -20.68 10.73 16.24
CA ASP A 35 -21.13 9.46 16.82
C ASP A 35 -19.98 8.78 17.59
N PRO A 36 -19.98 8.89 18.94
CA PRO A 36 -18.96 8.23 19.75
C PRO A 36 -18.93 6.70 19.64
N GLY A 37 -20.02 6.04 19.23
CA GLY A 37 -20.08 4.61 19.00
C GLY A 37 -19.11 4.15 17.91
N LEU A 38 -18.79 4.99 16.94
CA LEU A 38 -17.82 4.71 15.89
C LEU A 38 -16.36 4.63 16.39
N LYS A 39 -16.07 5.09 17.61
CA LYS A 39 -14.73 4.93 18.22
C LYS A 39 -14.35 3.47 18.44
N GLU A 40 -15.34 2.60 18.65
CA GLU A 40 -15.13 1.16 18.85
C GLU A 40 -14.51 0.49 17.61
N SER A 41 -14.69 1.07 16.43
CA SER A 41 -14.04 0.58 15.20
C SER A 41 -12.51 0.70 15.24
N GLY A 42 -11.99 1.65 16.05
CA GLY A 42 -10.54 1.87 16.22
C GLY A 42 -9.80 2.30 14.95
N GLU A 43 -10.49 2.76 13.89
CA GLU A 43 -9.89 3.02 12.58
C GLU A 43 -8.76 4.05 12.62
N VAL A 44 -8.86 5.09 13.48
CA VAL A 44 -7.78 6.06 13.67
C VAL A 44 -6.54 5.38 14.25
N GLN A 45 -6.73 4.58 15.33
CA GLN A 45 -5.64 3.89 16.01
C GLN A 45 -4.98 2.85 15.11
N LYS A 46 -5.76 2.07 14.35
CA LYS A 46 -5.26 1.08 13.39
C LYS A 46 -4.44 1.75 12.30
N MET A 47 -4.92 2.87 11.76
CA MET A 47 -4.22 3.58 10.72
C MET A 47 -2.95 4.26 11.23
N VAL A 48 -2.97 4.90 12.39
CA VAL A 48 -1.77 5.48 13.02
C VAL A 48 -0.75 4.38 13.33
N GLY A 49 -1.18 3.25 13.90
CA GLY A 49 -0.32 2.10 14.16
C GLY A 49 0.35 1.54 12.92
N LEU A 50 -0.38 1.46 11.79
CA LEU A 50 0.19 1.08 10.50
C LEU A 50 1.22 2.09 10.02
N LEU A 51 0.90 3.38 10.01
CA LEU A 51 1.78 4.45 9.56
C LEU A 51 3.06 4.52 10.41
N ASP A 52 2.95 4.35 11.72
CA ASP A 52 4.08 4.31 12.64
C ASP A 52 5.01 3.13 12.35
N LYS A 53 4.42 1.98 12.06
CA LYS A 53 5.18 0.78 11.68
C LYS A 53 5.90 0.95 10.35
N LEU A 54 5.24 1.49 9.34
CA LEU A 54 5.84 1.79 8.04
C LEU A 54 7.00 2.78 8.18
N ASP A 55 6.80 3.87 8.90
CA ASP A 55 7.82 4.89 9.16
C ASP A 55 9.05 4.31 9.89
N SER A 56 8.79 3.50 10.92
CA SER A 56 9.86 2.83 11.68
C SER A 56 10.68 1.87 10.83
N LEU A 57 10.02 1.07 9.99
CA LEU A 57 10.69 0.12 9.10
C LEU A 57 11.53 0.84 8.04
N LEU A 58 11.01 1.90 7.44
CA LEU A 58 11.75 2.71 6.47
C LEU A 58 12.99 3.33 7.07
N LYS A 59 12.93 3.84 8.31
CA LYS A 59 14.08 4.45 9.00
C LYS A 59 15.08 3.43 9.54
N GLY A 60 14.60 2.27 9.99
CA GLY A 60 15.43 1.29 10.70
C GLY A 60 16.17 0.29 9.79
N HIS A 61 15.64 -0.01 8.62
CA HIS A 61 16.09 -1.15 7.81
C HIS A 61 16.76 -0.79 6.48
N THR A 62 17.01 0.48 6.23
CA THR A 62 17.64 0.99 5.00
C THR A 62 19.17 0.96 5.04
N LYS A 63 19.78 -0.08 5.67
CA LYS A 63 21.23 -0.23 5.67
C LYS A 63 21.73 -0.45 4.23
N ALA A 64 22.47 0.51 3.71
CA ALA A 64 22.93 0.54 2.31
C ALA A 64 23.58 -0.77 1.84
N LYS A 65 24.38 -1.43 2.69
CA LYS A 65 25.02 -2.71 2.37
C LYS A 65 24.02 -3.85 2.11
N ARG A 66 22.93 -3.94 2.91
CA ARG A 66 21.87 -4.94 2.70
C ARG A 66 21.08 -4.65 1.42
N LEU A 67 20.73 -3.38 1.19
CA LEU A 67 20.03 -2.96 -0.02
C LEU A 67 20.86 -3.27 -1.27
N ALA A 68 22.14 -2.92 -1.27
CA ALA A 68 23.05 -3.21 -2.38
C ALA A 68 23.12 -4.73 -2.68
N SER A 69 23.21 -5.57 -1.65
CA SER A 69 23.21 -7.03 -1.80
C SER A 69 21.90 -7.55 -2.39
N LEU A 70 20.74 -7.06 -1.92
CA LEU A 70 19.43 -7.47 -2.44
C LEU A 70 19.22 -7.01 -3.88
N VAL A 71 19.58 -5.77 -4.17
CA VAL A 71 19.45 -5.21 -5.52
C VAL A 71 20.37 -5.93 -6.52
N SER A 72 21.59 -6.33 -6.11
CA SER A 72 22.49 -7.11 -6.98
C SER A 72 21.92 -8.47 -7.37
N SER A 73 20.96 -9.00 -6.60
CA SER A 73 20.25 -10.24 -6.91
C SER A 73 19.00 -10.05 -7.77
N LEU A 74 18.69 -8.81 -8.19
CA LEU A 74 17.60 -8.56 -9.13
C LEU A 74 17.95 -9.17 -10.49
N VAL A 75 17.23 -10.21 -10.85
CA VAL A 75 17.32 -10.79 -12.17
C VAL A 75 16.72 -9.82 -13.17
N ALA A 76 17.41 -9.59 -14.29
CA ALA A 76 16.82 -8.80 -15.37
C ALA A 76 15.52 -9.48 -15.81
N VAL A 77 14.38 -8.86 -15.46
CA VAL A 77 13.09 -9.33 -15.97
C VAL A 77 13.14 -9.15 -17.48
N GLU A 78 12.84 -10.22 -18.23
CA GLU A 78 12.63 -10.12 -19.67
C GLU A 78 11.69 -8.95 -19.94
N SER A 79 12.01 -8.14 -20.93
CA SER A 79 11.20 -6.97 -21.22
C SER A 79 9.80 -7.45 -21.59
N ILE A 80 8.80 -7.03 -20.82
CA ILE A 80 7.40 -7.20 -21.19
C ILE A 80 7.17 -6.16 -22.29
N PRO A 81 6.97 -6.56 -23.57
CA PRO A 81 7.06 -5.64 -24.71
C PRO A 81 6.13 -4.43 -24.63
N SER A 82 5.02 -4.57 -23.90
CA SER A 82 4.00 -3.51 -23.76
C SER A 82 4.31 -2.52 -22.63
N TYR A 83 5.41 -2.68 -21.86
CA TYR A 83 5.69 -1.87 -20.68
C TYR A 83 7.08 -1.25 -20.71
N LYS A 84 7.14 0.06 -20.45
CA LYS A 84 8.40 0.78 -20.21
C LYS A 84 8.90 0.46 -18.81
N LYS A 85 10.14 0.01 -18.68
CA LYS A 85 10.78 -0.16 -17.37
C LYS A 85 11.08 1.20 -16.75
N ALA A 86 10.76 1.34 -15.46
CA ALA A 86 11.05 2.53 -14.67
C ALA A 86 11.51 2.14 -13.26
N THR A 87 12.05 3.10 -12.56
CA THR A 87 12.33 3.08 -11.12
C THR A 87 11.36 4.00 -10.39
N VAL A 88 11.24 3.89 -9.08
CA VAL A 88 10.21 4.60 -8.31
C VAL A 88 10.37 6.13 -8.37
N ASP A 89 11.60 6.63 -8.56
CA ASP A 89 11.90 8.05 -8.74
C ASP A 89 11.44 8.63 -10.10
N LEU A 90 11.15 7.76 -11.07
CA LEU A 90 10.65 8.14 -12.39
C LEU A 90 9.12 8.06 -12.51
N LEU A 91 8.41 7.66 -11.45
CA LEU A 91 6.96 7.59 -11.45
C LEU A 91 6.33 8.96 -11.21
N PHE A 92 5.17 9.16 -11.83
CA PHE A 92 4.33 10.34 -11.62
C PHE A 92 3.22 10.05 -10.63
N GLU A 93 2.77 11.06 -9.89
CA GLU A 93 1.60 10.95 -9.00
C GLU A 93 0.39 10.41 -9.79
N GLY A 94 -0.24 9.36 -9.24
CA GLY A 94 -1.38 8.69 -9.87
C GLY A 94 -0.99 7.42 -10.64
N LEU A 95 -1.81 7.05 -11.62
CA LEU A 95 -1.66 5.83 -12.42
C LEU A 95 -0.57 5.98 -13.49
N ASN A 96 0.42 5.11 -13.46
CA ASN A 96 1.54 5.07 -14.42
C ASN A 96 1.27 4.03 -15.52
N LYS A 97 0.47 4.40 -16.51
CA LYS A 97 0.08 3.52 -17.64
C LYS A 97 1.31 3.05 -18.42
N ALA A 98 1.23 1.83 -18.98
CA ALA A 98 2.28 1.20 -19.77
C ALA A 98 3.67 1.23 -19.12
N THR A 99 3.72 1.28 -17.78
CA THR A 99 4.96 1.34 -17.00
C THR A 99 5.07 0.12 -16.11
N ALA A 100 6.27 -0.46 -16.02
CA ALA A 100 6.59 -1.54 -15.09
C ALA A 100 7.74 -1.14 -14.18
N ILE A 101 7.61 -1.40 -12.89
CA ILE A 101 8.70 -1.28 -11.94
C ILE A 101 9.03 -2.65 -11.35
N SER A 102 10.31 -2.91 -11.13
CA SER A 102 10.76 -4.13 -10.48
C SER A 102 11.49 -3.81 -9.20
N GLY A 103 11.31 -4.65 -8.18
CA GLY A 103 11.96 -4.47 -6.89
C GLY A 103 12.06 -5.77 -6.10
N LYS A 104 12.82 -5.72 -5.02
CA LYS A 104 12.93 -6.78 -4.00
C LYS A 104 12.07 -6.43 -2.80
N VAL A 105 11.32 -7.42 -2.32
CA VAL A 105 10.57 -7.33 -1.07
C VAL A 105 11.53 -7.44 0.10
N LEU A 106 11.52 -6.45 0.99
CA LEU A 106 12.37 -6.41 2.18
C LEU A 106 11.66 -7.03 3.38
N PHE A 107 10.40 -6.63 3.59
CA PHE A 107 9.59 -7.05 4.73
C PHE A 107 8.11 -7.10 4.38
N TYR A 108 7.41 -8.08 4.95
CA TYR A 108 5.96 -8.06 5.06
C TYR A 108 5.55 -7.25 6.29
N VAL A 109 4.61 -6.33 6.12
CA VAL A 109 4.13 -5.45 7.21
C VAL A 109 2.79 -5.95 7.71
N LYS A 110 2.81 -6.85 8.69
CA LYS A 110 1.59 -7.37 9.30
C LYS A 110 0.81 -6.25 10.00
N HIS A 111 -0.47 -6.12 9.69
CA HIS A 111 -1.42 -5.21 10.33
C HIS A 111 -2.79 -5.88 10.53
N GLU A 112 -3.73 -5.18 11.18
CA GLU A 112 -5.01 -5.76 11.58
C GLU A 112 -5.98 -6.03 10.44
N ASN A 113 -5.89 -5.27 9.35
CA ASN A 113 -6.78 -5.44 8.20
C ASN A 113 -6.24 -6.52 7.25
N ALA A 114 -7.12 -7.36 6.74
CA ALA A 114 -6.74 -8.42 5.79
C ALA A 114 -6.35 -7.88 4.40
N SER A 115 -6.73 -6.66 4.07
CA SER A 115 -6.44 -6.00 2.77
C SER A 115 -6.40 -4.48 2.95
N PRO A 116 -5.50 -3.79 2.23
CA PRO A 116 -4.45 -4.32 1.37
C PRO A 116 -3.33 -5.00 2.15
N LEU A 117 -2.51 -5.80 1.48
CA LEU A 117 -1.25 -6.29 2.03
C LEU A 117 -0.19 -5.20 1.87
N TYR A 118 0.58 -4.96 2.93
CA TYR A 118 1.66 -3.98 2.90
C TYR A 118 3.03 -4.66 2.96
N TYR A 119 3.93 -4.17 2.13
CA TYR A 119 5.33 -4.58 2.10
C TYR A 119 6.23 -3.36 2.09
N LEU A 120 7.43 -3.51 2.62
CA LEU A 120 8.54 -2.63 2.30
C LEU A 120 9.33 -3.28 1.17
N ALA A 121 9.57 -2.55 0.10
CA ALA A 121 10.33 -3.02 -1.06
C ALA A 121 11.40 -1.99 -1.45
N CYS A 122 12.38 -2.42 -2.25
CA CYS A 122 13.37 -1.53 -2.87
C CYS A 122 13.51 -1.84 -4.36
N ASP A 123 13.68 -0.80 -5.17
CA ASP A 123 13.94 -0.93 -6.60
C ASP A 123 15.45 -1.06 -6.94
N SER A 124 15.76 -1.11 -8.24
CA SER A 124 17.15 -1.22 -8.73
C SER A 124 18.05 -0.04 -8.36
N ASN A 125 17.47 1.13 -8.06
CA ASN A 125 18.21 2.31 -7.59
C ASN A 125 18.34 2.34 -6.05
N GLN A 126 18.03 1.22 -5.36
CA GLN A 126 18.00 1.12 -3.89
C GLN A 126 17.00 2.08 -3.24
N MET A 127 16.03 2.59 -4.01
CA MET A 127 14.97 3.42 -3.48
C MET A 127 13.96 2.54 -2.73
N CYS A 128 13.85 2.75 -1.42
CA CYS A 128 12.84 2.07 -0.61
C CYS A 128 11.47 2.72 -0.77
N PHE A 129 10.44 1.90 -0.83
CA PHE A 129 9.05 2.34 -0.94
C PHE A 129 8.11 1.38 -0.23
N VAL A 130 6.97 1.90 0.18
CA VAL A 130 5.85 1.11 0.67
C VAL A 130 5.09 0.56 -0.53
N LEU A 131 4.89 -0.74 -0.55
CA LEU A 131 4.09 -1.42 -1.55
C LEU A 131 2.78 -1.88 -0.93
N SER A 132 1.66 -1.40 -1.46
CA SER A 132 0.31 -1.84 -1.08
C SER A 132 -0.32 -2.65 -2.20
N ILE A 133 -0.78 -3.88 -1.89
CA ILE A 133 -1.33 -4.82 -2.88
C ILE A 133 -2.72 -5.25 -2.45
N TYR A 134 -3.67 -5.09 -3.37
CA TYR A 134 -5.03 -5.58 -3.23
C TYR A 134 -5.25 -6.87 -4.02
N GLY A 135 -6.25 -7.64 -3.64
CA GLY A 135 -6.75 -8.77 -4.42
C GLY A 135 -5.91 -10.04 -4.43
N ILE A 136 -4.87 -10.16 -3.58
CA ILE A 136 -4.06 -11.38 -3.46
C ILE A 136 -4.04 -11.91 -2.02
N GLN A 137 -3.75 -13.22 -1.88
CA GLN A 137 -3.59 -13.87 -0.57
C GLN A 137 -2.24 -13.48 0.08
N ASP A 138 -2.18 -13.48 1.40
CA ASP A 138 -1.03 -13.04 2.21
C ASP A 138 0.21 -13.95 2.11
N ASN A 139 0.04 -15.19 1.64
CA ASN A 139 1.12 -16.17 1.49
C ASN A 139 1.77 -16.16 0.09
N VAL A 140 1.33 -15.27 -0.81
CA VAL A 140 1.75 -15.26 -2.23
C VAL A 140 3.13 -14.64 -2.41
N ILE A 141 3.43 -13.58 -1.65
CA ILE A 141 4.69 -12.84 -1.73
C ILE A 141 5.44 -13.00 -0.42
N ARG A 142 6.72 -13.32 -0.50
CA ARG A 142 7.62 -13.51 0.64
C ARG A 142 8.73 -12.47 0.64
N GLU A 143 9.40 -12.34 1.77
CA GLU A 143 10.63 -11.56 1.85
C GLU A 143 11.67 -12.09 0.85
N GLU A 144 12.44 -11.17 0.26
CA GLU A 144 13.43 -11.41 -0.78
C GLU A 144 12.86 -11.82 -2.16
N ASP A 145 11.55 -12.02 -2.30
CA ASP A 145 10.96 -12.20 -3.62
C ASP A 145 11.20 -10.96 -4.49
N GLN A 146 11.40 -11.21 -5.78
CA GLN A 146 11.38 -10.16 -6.78
C GLN A 146 9.95 -9.95 -7.26
N VAL A 147 9.48 -8.72 -7.18
CA VAL A 147 8.18 -8.34 -7.70
C VAL A 147 8.34 -7.40 -8.89
N THR A 148 7.52 -7.60 -9.91
CA THR A 148 7.36 -6.65 -11.01
C THR A 148 5.91 -6.18 -10.98
N LEU A 149 5.73 -4.87 -10.90
CA LEU A 149 4.44 -4.20 -10.75
C LEU A 149 4.11 -3.48 -12.05
N LEU A 150 2.97 -3.81 -12.64
CA LEU A 150 2.51 -3.29 -13.92
C LEU A 150 1.49 -2.18 -13.68
N GLU A 151 1.67 -1.07 -14.38
CA GLU A 151 0.78 0.09 -14.28
C GLU A 151 0.49 0.51 -12.83
N PRO A 152 1.52 0.69 -12.01
CA PRO A 152 1.32 0.98 -10.60
C PRO A 152 0.72 2.38 -10.41
N TRP A 153 -0.06 2.52 -9.36
CA TRP A 153 -0.43 3.81 -8.80
C TRP A 153 0.68 4.28 -7.88
N TYR A 154 1.18 5.49 -8.07
CA TYR A 154 2.25 6.06 -7.24
C TYR A 154 1.74 7.27 -6.45
N LYS A 155 2.23 7.40 -5.23
CA LYS A 155 1.98 8.55 -4.38
C LYS A 155 3.18 8.89 -3.51
N SER A 156 3.52 10.17 -3.45
CA SER A 156 4.42 10.71 -2.44
C SER A 156 3.60 11.09 -1.19
N VAL A 157 3.68 10.25 -0.16
CA VAL A 157 3.01 10.51 1.11
C VAL A 157 3.85 11.50 1.91
N ASN A 158 3.28 12.67 2.19
CA ASN A 158 3.94 13.75 2.94
C ASN A 158 2.90 14.53 3.73
N PHE A 159 2.77 14.27 5.02
CA PHE A 159 1.82 14.98 5.87
C PHE A 159 2.20 14.94 7.34
N TYR A 160 1.58 15.81 8.13
CA TYR A 160 1.71 15.86 9.58
C TYR A 160 0.43 15.36 10.26
N TRP A 161 0.58 14.53 11.28
CA TRP A 161 -0.51 14.12 12.15
C TRP A 161 -0.10 14.21 13.62
N LYS A 162 -0.79 15.03 14.39
CA LYS A 162 -0.54 15.26 15.84
C LYS A 162 0.95 15.48 16.17
N GLY A 163 1.60 16.32 15.36
CA GLY A 163 3.01 16.67 15.54
C GLY A 163 4.02 15.68 14.95
N LYS A 164 3.59 14.51 14.48
CA LYS A 164 4.45 13.55 13.79
C LYS A 164 4.41 13.75 12.28
N HIS A 165 5.58 13.77 11.64
CA HIS A 165 5.73 13.86 10.19
C HIS A 165 5.86 12.46 9.59
N TYR A 166 5.02 12.16 8.60
CA TYR A 166 5.08 10.95 7.79
C TYR A 166 5.51 11.32 6.38
N LEU A 167 6.62 10.74 5.93
CA LEU A 167 7.20 11.01 4.61
C LEU A 167 7.70 9.71 4.01
N PHE A 168 7.03 9.22 2.94
CA PHE A 168 7.48 8.04 2.21
C PHE A 168 6.86 7.97 0.80
N LYS A 169 7.49 7.18 -0.06
CA LYS A 169 6.96 6.84 -1.37
C LYS A 169 6.06 5.62 -1.25
N SER A 170 4.88 5.68 -1.85
CA SER A 170 3.92 4.57 -1.88
C SER A 170 3.66 4.15 -3.31
N VAL A 171 3.64 2.84 -3.52
CA VAL A 171 3.30 2.20 -4.80
C VAL A 171 2.16 1.23 -4.52
N ARG A 172 1.07 1.38 -5.26
CA ARG A 172 -0.12 0.55 -5.12
C ARG A 172 -0.45 -0.19 -6.40
N VAL A 173 -0.89 -1.43 -6.24
CA VAL A 173 -1.52 -2.23 -7.29
C VAL A 173 -2.84 -2.80 -6.78
N ASP A 174 -3.87 -2.74 -7.61
CA ASP A 174 -5.25 -3.03 -7.22
C ASP A 174 -5.69 -4.44 -7.65
N PHE A 175 -4.96 -5.05 -8.60
CA PHE A 175 -5.34 -6.33 -9.19
C PHE A 175 -4.15 -7.29 -9.27
N LYS A 176 -4.40 -8.59 -9.11
CA LYS A 176 -3.36 -9.63 -9.21
C LYS A 176 -2.65 -9.66 -10.57
N GLU A 177 -3.33 -9.24 -11.64
CA GLU A 177 -2.79 -9.15 -13.00
C GLU A 177 -1.66 -8.12 -13.12
N GLN A 178 -1.60 -7.17 -12.19
CA GLN A 178 -0.55 -6.16 -12.12
C GLN A 178 0.71 -6.66 -11.40
N VAL A 179 0.69 -7.89 -10.87
CA VAL A 179 1.78 -8.42 -10.04
C VAL A 179 2.39 -9.65 -10.67
N VAL A 180 3.71 -9.59 -10.89
CA VAL A 180 4.53 -10.72 -11.32
C VAL A 180 5.53 -11.01 -10.21
N VAL A 181 5.58 -12.25 -9.71
CA VAL A 181 6.46 -12.67 -8.62
C VAL A 181 7.51 -13.63 -9.16
N ASN A 182 8.78 -13.32 -8.98
CA ASN A 182 9.93 -14.12 -9.48
C ASN A 182 9.78 -14.52 -10.96
N GLY A 183 9.32 -13.56 -11.80
CA GLY A 183 9.11 -13.74 -13.23
C GLY A 183 7.83 -14.51 -13.60
N LYS A 184 6.97 -14.86 -12.64
CA LYS A 184 5.73 -15.61 -12.88
C LYS A 184 4.49 -14.79 -12.55
N ALA A 185 3.54 -14.72 -13.49
CA ALA A 185 2.23 -14.13 -13.24
C ALA A 185 1.45 -14.95 -12.21
N LEU A 186 0.62 -14.26 -11.42
CA LEU A 186 -0.18 -14.90 -10.39
C LEU A 186 -1.36 -15.68 -10.97
N SER A 187 -1.60 -16.87 -10.45
CA SER A 187 -2.75 -17.72 -10.83
C SER A 187 -4.06 -17.23 -10.19
N ALA A 188 -5.19 -17.68 -10.74
CA ALA A 188 -6.51 -17.39 -10.16
C ALA A 188 -6.66 -17.88 -8.70
N LYS A 189 -5.98 -18.98 -8.34
CA LYS A 189 -6.02 -19.54 -6.97
C LYS A 189 -5.34 -18.64 -5.93
N GLN A 190 -4.49 -17.72 -6.34
CA GLN A 190 -3.77 -16.79 -5.48
C GLN A 190 -4.53 -15.46 -5.28
N ALA A 191 -5.66 -15.29 -5.97
CA ALA A 191 -6.56 -14.15 -5.77
C ALA A 191 -7.42 -14.33 -4.52
N ILE A 192 -7.76 -13.20 -3.89
CA ILE A 192 -8.85 -13.14 -2.91
C ILE A 192 -10.09 -12.65 -3.65
N SER A 193 -11.18 -13.42 -3.59
CA SER A 193 -12.49 -12.92 -3.98
C SER A 193 -12.98 -11.98 -2.88
N THR A 194 -12.83 -10.68 -3.06
CA THR A 194 -13.45 -9.69 -2.20
C THR A 194 -14.91 -9.57 -2.58
N SER A 195 -15.78 -10.34 -1.91
CA SER A 195 -17.21 -10.08 -1.97
C SER A 195 -17.49 -8.84 -1.11
N PHE A 196 -17.77 -7.71 -1.73
CA PHE A 196 -18.33 -6.56 -1.05
C PHE A 196 -19.80 -6.86 -0.74
N TYR A 197 -20.07 -7.48 0.39
CA TYR A 197 -21.41 -7.50 0.95
C TYR A 197 -21.57 -6.27 1.83
N ALA A 198 -22.33 -5.29 1.36
CA ALA A 198 -22.93 -4.30 2.23
C ALA A 198 -23.89 -5.05 3.16
N GLN A 199 -23.50 -5.29 4.40
CA GLN A 199 -24.42 -5.79 5.41
C GLN A 199 -25.33 -4.63 5.81
N HIS A 200 -26.47 -4.46 5.14
CA HIS A 200 -27.62 -3.83 5.73
C HIS A 200 -28.14 -4.77 6.82
N LYS A 201 -27.96 -4.45 8.08
CA LYS A 201 -28.82 -4.98 9.14
C LYS A 201 -30.15 -4.27 8.99
N PRO A 202 -31.28 -4.97 8.67
CA PRO A 202 -32.59 -4.38 8.78
C PRO A 202 -32.84 -4.10 10.26
N THR A 203 -33.23 -2.87 10.54
CA THR A 203 -33.82 -2.42 11.83
C THR A 203 -35.14 -3.09 12.09
#